data_3d8f86642efddfd6ea8f5b76aca2c34b
#
_entry.id   3d8f86642efddfd6ea8f5b76aca2c34b
#
_cell.length_a   1.000
_cell.length_b   1.000
_cell.length_c   1.000
_cell.angle_alpha   90.00
_cell.angle_beta   90.00
_cell.angle_gamma   90.00
#
_symmetry.space_group_name_H-M   'P 1'
#
loop_
_entity.id
_entity.type
_entity.pdbx_description
1 polymer ?
#
loop_
_entity_poly.entity_id
_entity_poly.type
_entity_poly.pdbx_seq_one_letter_code
_entity_poly.pdbx_strand_id
1 'polypeptide(L)'
;MKATVFKEHGSVDKLVYTDFDEPEISSSEVLVKVKACGINHLDIWIREGLPGVTIPLPHILGCEITGEIAGIGSSVKVKGLSIGQRVLVSPGISCGKCEFCLSSNDSLCHEFMVMGFQVNGGYAEYVKASAENIIPISDKLSLEEWAAVPLVFLTAWNMLKTRGNLTTGETVLVHAAGSGIGSAAIQIARL
;
A
#
# COMPACT_ATOMS: atom_id res chain seq x y z
N MET A 1 -0.87 -1.99 20.53
CA MET A 1 -1.10 -3.01 19.48
C MET A 1 0.10 -3.91 19.33
N LYS A 2 -0.08 -5.10 18.72
CA LYS A 2 1.05 -5.93 18.26
C LYS A 2 1.48 -5.52 16.86
N ALA A 3 2.81 -5.53 16.61
CA ALA A 3 3.39 -5.23 15.30
C ALA A 3 4.70 -6.02 15.09
N THR A 4 5.06 -6.23 13.83
CA THR A 4 6.39 -6.71 13.44
C THR A 4 7.25 -5.51 13.09
N VAL A 5 8.23 -5.23 13.91
CA VAL A 5 9.03 -3.99 13.90
C VAL A 5 10.50 -4.32 13.71
N PHE A 6 11.24 -3.48 12.98
CA PHE A 6 12.69 -3.46 13.04
C PHE A 6 13.21 -2.10 13.50
N LYS A 7 14.32 -2.13 14.28
CA LYS A 7 14.94 -0.94 14.87
C LYS A 7 16.27 -0.57 14.22
N GLU A 8 16.78 -1.45 13.40
CA GLU A 8 18.01 -1.28 12.59
C GLU A 8 17.92 -2.15 11.34
N HIS A 9 18.55 -1.72 10.26
CA HIS A 9 18.63 -2.49 9.03
C HIS A 9 19.43 -3.78 9.22
N GLY A 10 19.13 -4.80 8.41
CA GLY A 10 19.87 -6.07 8.44
C GLY A 10 19.04 -7.28 7.99
N SER A 11 19.44 -8.45 8.44
CA SER A 11 18.85 -9.74 8.12
C SER A 11 17.47 -9.93 8.77
N VAL A 12 16.80 -11.05 8.47
CA VAL A 12 15.41 -11.32 8.92
C VAL A 12 15.24 -11.35 10.43
N ASP A 13 16.29 -11.66 11.18
CA ASP A 13 16.31 -11.65 12.66
C ASP A 13 16.11 -10.24 13.27
N LYS A 14 16.23 -9.17 12.46
CA LYS A 14 15.91 -7.80 12.89
C LYS A 14 14.39 -7.54 12.98
N LEU A 15 13.57 -8.38 12.36
CA LEU A 15 12.12 -8.32 12.49
C LEU A 15 11.67 -8.94 13.81
N VAL A 16 11.10 -8.12 14.68
CA VAL A 16 10.66 -8.54 16.02
C VAL A 16 9.17 -8.29 16.17
N TYR A 17 8.42 -9.34 16.48
CA TYR A 17 7.01 -9.21 16.87
C TYR A 17 6.92 -8.74 18.32
N THR A 18 6.40 -7.53 18.52
CA THR A 18 6.44 -6.85 19.82
C THR A 18 5.22 -5.95 20.03
N ASP A 19 5.09 -5.41 21.24
CA ASP A 19 4.17 -4.32 21.49
C ASP A 19 4.67 -3.03 20.86
N PHE A 20 3.76 -2.28 20.25
CA PHE A 20 3.99 -0.99 19.62
C PHE A 20 2.79 -0.08 19.87
N ASP A 21 3.00 1.22 19.89
CA ASP A 21 1.91 2.18 20.11
C ASP A 21 0.89 2.11 18.98
N GLU A 22 -0.39 2.14 19.31
CA GLU A 22 -1.46 2.23 18.33
C GLU A 22 -1.41 3.61 17.65
N PRO A 23 -1.55 3.70 16.32
CA PRO A 23 -1.47 4.96 15.62
C PRO A 23 -2.67 5.86 15.95
N GLU A 24 -2.40 7.06 16.42
CA GLU A 24 -3.42 8.10 16.57
C GLU A 24 -3.78 8.69 15.21
N ILE A 25 -5.06 8.75 14.89
CA ILE A 25 -5.56 9.35 13.65
C ILE A 25 -5.79 10.85 13.79
N SER A 26 -5.42 11.60 12.78
CA SER A 26 -5.82 13.00 12.64
C SER A 26 -7.29 13.12 12.19
N SER A 27 -7.80 14.33 12.12
CA SER A 27 -9.18 14.57 11.69
C SER A 27 -9.48 14.12 10.24
N SER A 28 -8.48 13.96 9.39
CA SER A 28 -8.62 13.56 7.97
C SER A 28 -8.22 12.11 7.69
N GLU A 29 -7.79 11.36 8.70
CA GLU A 29 -7.34 10.00 8.56
C GLU A 29 -8.39 8.96 8.99
N VAL A 30 -8.15 7.74 8.59
CA VAL A 30 -8.93 6.55 8.94
C VAL A 30 -8.02 5.55 9.63
N LEU A 31 -8.48 4.96 10.72
CA LEU A 31 -7.84 3.82 11.38
C LEU A 31 -8.39 2.53 10.77
N VAL A 32 -7.53 1.69 10.28
CA VAL A 32 -7.87 0.37 9.73
C VAL A 32 -7.34 -0.71 10.65
N LYS A 33 -8.22 -1.59 11.11
CA LYS A 33 -7.85 -2.85 11.76
C LYS A 33 -7.42 -3.83 10.68
N VAL A 34 -6.13 -4.10 10.61
CA VAL A 34 -5.52 -4.95 9.60
C VAL A 34 -5.98 -6.40 9.77
N LYS A 35 -6.37 -7.04 8.70
CA LYS A 35 -6.75 -8.47 8.64
C LYS A 35 -5.79 -9.29 7.80
N ALA A 36 -5.25 -8.68 6.73
CA ALA A 36 -4.21 -9.28 5.93
C ALA A 36 -3.29 -8.20 5.35
N CYS A 37 -2.03 -8.55 5.16
CA CYS A 37 -1.05 -7.72 4.49
C CYS A 37 -0.17 -8.59 3.58
N GLY A 38 -0.11 -8.25 2.30
CA GLY A 38 0.73 -8.93 1.32
C GLY A 38 2.22 -8.67 1.58
N ILE A 39 3.06 -9.66 1.25
CA ILE A 39 4.51 -9.58 1.35
C ILE A 39 5.09 -9.26 -0.02
N ASN A 40 5.97 -8.26 -0.08
CA ASN A 40 6.63 -7.82 -1.30
C ASN A 40 8.16 -7.89 -1.16
N HIS A 41 8.84 -8.04 -2.29
CA HIS A 41 10.31 -7.99 -2.31
C HIS A 41 10.84 -6.63 -1.82
N LEU A 42 10.03 -5.58 -1.96
CA LEU A 42 10.30 -4.25 -1.41
C LEU A 42 10.55 -4.28 0.11
N ASP A 43 9.81 -5.10 0.86
CA ASP A 43 9.96 -5.23 2.31
C ASP A 43 11.36 -5.76 2.69
N ILE A 44 11.90 -6.67 1.88
CA ILE A 44 13.25 -7.20 2.06
C ILE A 44 14.28 -6.09 1.86
N TRP A 45 14.18 -5.33 0.76
CA TRP A 45 15.11 -4.24 0.46
C TRP A 45 15.08 -3.14 1.52
N ILE A 46 13.89 -2.76 1.98
CA ILE A 46 13.72 -1.74 3.02
C ILE A 46 14.37 -2.22 4.33
N ARG A 47 14.09 -3.46 4.74
CA ARG A 47 14.67 -4.03 5.95
C ARG A 47 16.20 -4.12 5.87
N GLU A 48 16.76 -4.54 4.74
CA GLU A 48 18.22 -4.65 4.54
C GLU A 48 18.89 -3.27 4.42
N GLY A 49 18.14 -2.26 4.03
CA GLY A 49 18.63 -0.90 3.80
C GLY A 49 18.95 -0.64 2.34
N LEU A 50 18.34 0.40 1.80
CA LEU A 50 18.57 0.86 0.43
C LEU A 50 19.63 1.98 0.41
N PRO A 51 20.67 1.89 -0.42
CA PRO A 51 21.67 2.95 -0.54
C PRO A 51 21.04 4.29 -0.89
N GLY A 52 21.39 5.33 -0.13
CA GLY A 52 20.89 6.70 -0.34
C GLY A 52 19.44 6.93 0.14
N VAL A 53 18.82 5.97 0.77
CA VAL A 53 17.46 6.09 1.34
C VAL A 53 17.54 6.04 2.86
N THR A 54 16.93 7.01 3.52
CA THR A 54 16.77 7.03 4.97
C THR A 54 15.28 6.90 5.30
N ILE A 55 14.94 5.98 6.20
CA ILE A 55 13.60 5.81 6.72
C ILE A 55 13.60 6.02 8.24
N PRO A 56 12.47 6.47 8.82
CA PRO A 56 12.34 6.56 10.27
C PRO A 56 12.43 5.17 10.91
N LEU A 57 13.19 5.05 11.99
CA LEU A 57 13.26 3.84 12.82
C LEU A 57 12.81 4.16 14.25
N PRO A 58 12.13 3.28 14.97
CA PRO A 58 11.70 1.93 14.55
C PRO A 58 10.65 1.98 13.44
N HIS A 59 10.59 0.94 12.58
CA HIS A 59 9.73 0.91 11.39
C HIS A 59 8.92 -0.37 11.27
N ILE A 60 7.70 -0.23 10.69
CA ILE A 60 6.78 -1.31 10.37
C ILE A 60 6.64 -1.39 8.85
N LEU A 61 6.94 -2.56 8.27
CA LEU A 61 6.81 -2.84 6.84
C LEU A 61 5.37 -3.16 6.42
N GLY A 62 5.19 -3.48 5.14
CA GLY A 62 3.94 -3.97 4.57
C GLY A 62 3.11 -2.87 3.90
N CYS A 63 2.99 -2.96 2.56
CA CYS A 63 2.31 -1.95 1.74
C CYS A 63 1.00 -2.46 1.11
N GLU A 64 0.69 -3.74 1.17
CA GLU A 64 -0.53 -4.33 0.62
C GLU A 64 -1.53 -4.70 1.72
N ILE A 65 -2.32 -3.74 2.14
CA ILE A 65 -3.10 -3.80 3.37
C ILE A 65 -4.59 -3.94 3.06
N THR A 66 -5.22 -4.90 3.71
CA THR A 66 -6.69 -5.02 3.78
C THR A 66 -7.15 -5.17 5.22
N GLY A 67 -8.35 -4.73 5.48
CA GLY A 67 -8.91 -4.80 6.81
C GLY A 67 -10.30 -4.21 6.92
N GLU A 68 -10.63 -3.80 8.12
CA GLU A 68 -11.92 -3.19 8.48
C GLU A 68 -11.67 -1.81 9.09
N ILE A 69 -12.50 -0.84 8.75
CA ILE A 69 -12.44 0.49 9.35
C ILE A 69 -12.72 0.39 10.86
N ALA A 70 -11.77 0.81 11.68
CA ALA A 70 -11.89 0.85 13.13
C ALA A 70 -12.13 2.27 13.69
N GLY A 71 -11.71 3.30 12.95
CA GLY A 71 -11.92 4.70 13.33
C GLY A 71 -11.95 5.63 12.13
N ILE A 72 -12.70 6.72 12.21
CA ILE A 72 -12.82 7.72 11.14
C ILE A 72 -12.63 9.10 11.76
N GLY A 73 -11.70 9.87 11.22
CA GLY A 73 -11.43 11.25 11.64
C GLY A 73 -12.61 12.18 11.37
N SER A 74 -12.80 13.16 12.24
CA SER A 74 -13.98 14.04 12.26
C SER A 74 -14.17 14.92 11.01
N SER A 75 -13.12 15.13 10.22
CA SER A 75 -13.15 15.96 8.99
C SER A 75 -13.15 15.13 7.72
N VAL A 76 -13.24 13.79 7.82
CA VAL A 76 -13.29 12.91 6.64
C VAL A 76 -14.55 13.20 5.83
N LYS A 77 -14.36 13.60 4.57
CA LYS A 77 -15.43 13.95 3.64
C LYS A 77 -15.74 12.86 2.61
N VAL A 78 -14.96 11.79 2.59
CA VAL A 78 -15.18 10.65 1.67
C VAL A 78 -16.50 9.99 2.03
N LYS A 79 -17.48 10.09 1.11
CA LYS A 79 -18.82 9.52 1.32
C LYS A 79 -18.77 7.99 1.29
N GLY A 80 -19.57 7.36 2.15
CA GLY A 80 -19.77 5.91 2.14
C GLY A 80 -18.76 5.12 2.96
N LEU A 81 -17.88 5.76 3.73
CA LEU A 81 -17.04 5.07 4.72
C LEU A 81 -17.82 4.87 6.02
N SER A 82 -17.75 3.69 6.61
CA SER A 82 -18.38 3.35 7.88
C SER A 82 -17.51 2.39 8.70
N ILE A 83 -17.64 2.47 10.02
CA ILE A 83 -16.96 1.54 10.94
C ILE A 83 -17.37 0.10 10.62
N GLY A 84 -16.38 -0.81 10.63
CA GLY A 84 -16.57 -2.22 10.28
C GLY A 84 -16.56 -2.51 8.78
N GLN A 85 -16.55 -1.50 7.92
CA GLN A 85 -16.50 -1.69 6.47
C GLN A 85 -15.18 -2.31 6.03
N ARG A 86 -15.25 -3.32 5.15
CA ARG A 86 -14.09 -3.94 4.52
C ARG A 86 -13.45 -3.00 3.50
N VAL A 87 -12.15 -2.83 3.63
CA VAL A 87 -11.38 -1.90 2.79
C VAL A 87 -10.00 -2.47 2.42
N LEU A 88 -9.47 -1.99 1.31
CA LEU A 88 -8.04 -2.02 1.05
C LEU A 88 -7.47 -0.60 1.18
N VAL A 89 -6.18 -0.51 1.45
CA VAL A 89 -5.45 0.74 1.52
C VAL A 89 -4.59 0.88 0.28
N SER A 90 -4.81 1.93 -0.51
CA SER A 90 -3.92 2.29 -1.62
C SER A 90 -2.55 2.68 -1.05
N PRO A 91 -1.45 2.03 -1.48
CA PRO A 91 -0.15 2.24 -0.85
C PRO A 91 0.53 3.56 -1.21
N GLY A 92 0.16 4.18 -2.33
CA GLY A 92 0.75 5.44 -2.78
C GLY A 92 0.18 6.64 -2.02
N ILE A 93 1.05 7.47 -1.46
CA ILE A 93 0.69 8.68 -0.72
C ILE A 93 1.25 9.86 -1.50
N SER A 94 0.38 10.75 -1.95
CA SER A 94 0.74 11.98 -2.68
C SER A 94 0.30 13.22 -1.93
N CYS A 95 0.87 14.39 -2.24
CA CYS A 95 0.58 15.62 -1.51
C CYS A 95 -0.79 16.24 -1.86
N GLY A 96 -1.43 15.80 -2.95
CA GLY A 96 -2.75 16.26 -3.41
C GLY A 96 -2.80 17.70 -3.96
N LYS A 97 -1.70 18.47 -3.92
CA LYS A 97 -1.69 19.92 -4.20
C LYS A 97 -0.67 20.38 -5.25
N CYS A 98 0.33 19.58 -5.58
CA CYS A 98 1.31 19.94 -6.61
C CYS A 98 0.71 19.79 -8.02
N GLU A 99 1.39 20.33 -9.02
CA GLU A 99 0.99 20.28 -10.43
C GLU A 99 0.69 18.87 -10.92
N PHE A 100 1.48 17.88 -10.48
CA PHE A 100 1.29 16.47 -10.84
C PHE A 100 0.03 15.89 -10.21
N CYS A 101 -0.22 16.17 -8.93
CA CYS A 101 -1.45 15.71 -8.27
C CYS A 101 -2.70 16.33 -8.89
N LEU A 102 -2.65 17.64 -9.17
CA LEU A 102 -3.78 18.36 -9.77
C LEU A 102 -4.06 17.96 -11.22
N SER A 103 -3.06 17.41 -11.92
CA SER A 103 -3.21 16.87 -13.29
C SER A 103 -3.44 15.35 -13.34
N SER A 104 -3.77 14.71 -12.20
CA SER A 104 -3.98 13.25 -12.09
C SER A 104 -2.75 12.40 -12.45
N ASN A 105 -1.58 12.96 -12.24
CA ASN A 105 -0.28 12.30 -12.39
C ASN A 105 0.42 12.15 -11.01
N ASP A 106 -0.32 11.79 -10.01
CA ASP A 106 0.10 11.73 -8.60
C ASP A 106 1.33 10.85 -8.36
N SER A 107 1.55 9.84 -9.19
CA SER A 107 2.79 9.02 -9.19
C SER A 107 4.07 9.82 -9.49
N LEU A 108 3.96 11.05 -10.00
CA LEU A 108 5.05 11.99 -10.24
C LEU A 108 5.16 13.06 -9.14
N CYS A 109 4.35 12.98 -8.10
CA CYS A 109 4.38 13.92 -7.00
C CYS A 109 5.78 14.00 -6.38
N HIS A 110 6.28 15.22 -6.15
CA HIS A 110 7.60 15.45 -5.54
C HIS A 110 7.68 14.93 -4.09
N GLU A 111 6.54 14.84 -3.41
CA GLU A 111 6.41 14.32 -2.04
C GLU A 111 5.81 12.89 -2.04
N PHE A 112 5.96 12.13 -3.15
CA PHE A 112 5.39 10.80 -3.23
C PHE A 112 6.04 9.85 -2.24
N MET A 113 5.21 9.18 -1.45
CA MET A 113 5.63 8.17 -0.49
C MET A 113 4.85 6.87 -0.71
N VAL A 114 5.37 5.79 -0.18
CA VAL A 114 4.71 4.48 -0.18
C VAL A 114 4.54 4.01 1.26
N MET A 115 3.35 3.57 1.59
CA MET A 115 3.05 2.96 2.89
C MET A 115 3.91 1.71 3.10
N GLY A 116 4.42 1.53 4.32
CA GLY A 116 5.37 0.46 4.60
C GLY A 116 6.81 0.75 4.15
N PHE A 117 7.05 1.87 3.46
CA PHE A 117 8.37 2.31 3.03
C PHE A 117 8.81 3.59 3.75
N GLN A 118 8.25 4.75 3.41
CA GLN A 118 8.61 6.02 4.07
C GLN A 118 7.79 6.27 5.35
N VAL A 119 6.65 5.61 5.48
CA VAL A 119 5.79 5.62 6.66
C VAL A 119 5.47 4.20 7.09
N ASN A 120 5.05 4.00 8.34
CA ASN A 120 4.69 2.69 8.87
C ASN A 120 3.60 2.00 8.03
N GLY A 121 3.73 0.70 7.85
CA GLY A 121 2.87 -0.15 7.05
C GLY A 121 1.99 -1.10 7.86
N GLY A 122 1.57 -2.17 7.20
CA GLY A 122 0.52 -3.08 7.64
C GLY A 122 0.97 -4.33 8.40
N TYR A 123 2.26 -4.51 8.73
CA TYR A 123 2.66 -5.64 9.58
C TYR A 123 2.37 -5.34 11.06
N ALA A 124 1.14 -4.92 11.33
CA ALA A 124 0.61 -4.53 12.62
C ALA A 124 -0.89 -4.81 12.71
N GLU A 125 -1.44 -4.78 13.93
CA GLU A 125 -2.89 -4.92 14.12
C GLU A 125 -3.70 -3.74 13.58
N TYR A 126 -3.10 -2.55 13.58
CA TYR A 126 -3.74 -1.32 13.11
C TYR A 126 -2.78 -0.49 12.26
N VAL A 127 -3.34 0.17 11.26
CA VAL A 127 -2.64 1.16 10.43
C VAL A 127 -3.53 2.38 10.23
N LYS A 128 -2.95 3.56 10.13
CA LYS A 128 -3.66 4.77 9.73
C LYS A 128 -3.33 5.16 8.30
N ALA A 129 -4.31 5.69 7.59
CA ALA A 129 -4.15 6.20 6.24
C ALA A 129 -5.03 7.42 6.01
N SER A 130 -4.68 8.26 5.04
CA SER A 130 -5.58 9.29 4.54
C SER A 130 -6.89 8.65 4.07
N ALA A 131 -8.02 9.29 4.31
CA ALA A 131 -9.31 8.81 3.84
C ALA A 131 -9.36 8.62 2.31
N GLU A 132 -8.56 9.37 1.56
CA GLU A 132 -8.43 9.25 0.10
C GLU A 132 -7.74 7.96 -0.35
N ASN A 133 -6.93 7.36 0.52
CA ASN A 133 -6.27 6.09 0.27
C ASN A 133 -7.15 4.87 0.63
N ILE A 134 -8.33 5.09 1.19
CA ILE A 134 -9.24 4.02 1.63
C ILE A 134 -10.20 3.66 0.49
N ILE A 135 -10.12 2.41 0.04
CA ILE A 135 -10.96 1.89 -1.04
C ILE A 135 -11.87 0.80 -0.48
N PRO A 136 -13.20 1.02 -0.44
CA PRO A 136 -14.15 -0.02 -0.09
C PRO A 136 -14.05 -1.22 -1.04
N ILE A 137 -14.09 -2.43 -0.48
CA ILE A 137 -13.99 -3.67 -1.24
C ILE A 137 -15.23 -4.55 -1.03
N SER A 138 -15.55 -5.36 -2.05
CA SER A 138 -16.66 -6.30 -1.98
C SER A 138 -16.27 -7.57 -1.18
N ASP A 139 -17.27 -8.38 -0.87
CA ASP A 139 -17.13 -9.70 -0.25
C ASP A 139 -16.88 -10.84 -1.25
N LYS A 140 -16.73 -10.52 -2.55
CA LYS A 140 -16.47 -11.52 -3.61
C LYS A 140 -15.14 -12.24 -3.47
N LEU A 141 -14.14 -11.58 -2.86
CA LEU A 141 -12.85 -12.15 -2.54
C LEU A 141 -12.63 -12.09 -1.03
N SER A 142 -11.81 -12.98 -0.49
CA SER A 142 -11.35 -12.92 0.90
C SER A 142 -10.48 -11.68 1.13
N LEU A 143 -10.22 -11.32 2.38
CA LEU A 143 -9.31 -10.19 2.69
C LEU A 143 -7.87 -10.51 2.29
N GLU A 144 -7.47 -11.78 2.38
CA GLU A 144 -6.16 -12.26 1.95
C GLU A 144 -5.98 -12.13 0.42
N GLU A 145 -7.00 -12.50 -0.35
CA GLU A 145 -6.99 -12.33 -1.81
C GLU A 145 -6.95 -10.86 -2.20
N TRP A 146 -7.73 -10.02 -1.53
CA TRP A 146 -7.67 -8.58 -1.73
C TRP A 146 -6.31 -7.98 -1.33
N ALA A 147 -5.62 -8.52 -0.32
CA ALA A 147 -4.28 -8.07 0.06
C ALA A 147 -3.20 -8.36 -0.99
N ALA A 148 -3.46 -9.21 -1.97
CA ALA A 148 -2.56 -9.47 -3.09
C ALA A 148 -2.76 -8.51 -4.29
N VAL A 149 -3.57 -7.46 -4.12
CA VAL A 149 -3.96 -6.57 -5.24
C VAL A 149 -3.26 -5.20 -5.20
N PRO A 150 -3.17 -4.47 -4.08
CA PRO A 150 -2.91 -3.03 -4.10
C PRO A 150 -1.64 -2.62 -4.84
N LEU A 151 -0.49 -3.18 -4.49
CA LEU A 151 0.79 -2.75 -5.06
C LEU A 151 1.02 -3.35 -6.45
N VAL A 152 0.81 -4.66 -6.60
CA VAL A 152 1.22 -5.36 -7.83
C VAL A 152 0.34 -4.98 -9.01
N PHE A 153 -0.98 -4.84 -8.82
CA PHE A 153 -1.88 -4.42 -9.90
C PHE A 153 -1.73 -2.93 -10.21
N LEU A 154 -1.55 -2.06 -9.20
CA LEU A 154 -1.28 -0.66 -9.42
C LEU A 154 0.01 -0.46 -10.24
N THR A 155 1.07 -1.18 -9.88
CA THR A 155 2.34 -1.14 -10.60
C THR A 155 2.20 -1.65 -12.02
N ALA A 156 1.58 -2.81 -12.22
CA ALA A 156 1.38 -3.39 -13.55
C ALA A 156 0.49 -2.50 -14.43
N TRP A 157 -0.58 -1.92 -13.88
CA TRP A 157 -1.42 -0.96 -14.59
C TRP A 157 -0.65 0.28 -15.03
N ASN A 158 0.12 0.87 -14.13
CA ASN A 158 0.94 2.04 -14.45
C ASN A 158 1.95 1.71 -15.56
N MET A 159 2.63 0.56 -15.48
CA MET A 159 3.57 0.13 -16.52
C MET A 159 2.91 -0.05 -17.87
N LEU A 160 1.80 -0.78 -17.94
CA LEU A 160 1.15 -1.14 -19.22
C LEU A 160 0.33 0.02 -19.80
N LYS A 161 -0.51 0.64 -18.99
CA LYS A 161 -1.47 1.66 -19.47
C LYS A 161 -0.88 3.05 -19.44
N THR A 162 -0.34 3.49 -18.30
CA THR A 162 0.08 4.90 -18.14
C THR A 162 1.42 5.17 -18.84
N ARG A 163 2.38 4.25 -18.76
CA ARG A 163 3.72 4.42 -19.31
C ARG A 163 3.88 3.74 -20.67
N GLY A 164 3.38 2.52 -20.79
CA GLY A 164 3.48 1.72 -22.01
C GLY A 164 2.43 2.07 -23.06
N ASN A 165 1.36 2.78 -22.67
CA ASN A 165 0.25 3.14 -23.54
C ASN A 165 -0.32 1.96 -24.35
N LEU A 166 -0.35 0.78 -23.72
CA LEU A 166 -0.80 -0.47 -24.32
C LEU A 166 -2.23 -0.33 -24.86
N THR A 167 -2.43 -0.70 -26.11
CA THR A 167 -3.72 -0.66 -26.81
C THR A 167 -4.17 -2.05 -27.26
N THR A 168 -5.46 -2.17 -27.56
CA THR A 168 -6.05 -3.43 -28.04
C THR A 168 -5.39 -3.90 -29.35
N GLY A 169 -5.06 -5.19 -29.41
CA GLY A 169 -4.42 -5.80 -30.58
C GLY A 169 -2.89 -5.83 -30.54
N GLU A 170 -2.27 -5.18 -29.56
CA GLU A 170 -0.82 -5.24 -29.37
C GLU A 170 -0.38 -6.54 -28.68
N THR A 171 0.89 -6.90 -28.86
CA THR A 171 1.51 -8.06 -28.21
C THR A 171 2.45 -7.59 -27.11
N VAL A 172 2.31 -8.16 -25.91
CA VAL A 172 3.15 -7.84 -24.74
C VAL A 172 3.99 -9.05 -24.37
N LEU A 173 5.30 -8.85 -24.21
CA LEU A 173 6.21 -9.82 -23.60
C LEU A 173 6.40 -9.46 -22.13
N VAL A 174 6.01 -10.37 -21.25
CA VAL A 174 6.16 -10.20 -19.79
C VAL A 174 7.31 -11.05 -19.29
N HIS A 175 8.44 -10.42 -18.92
CA HIS A 175 9.52 -11.07 -18.20
C HIS A 175 9.12 -11.33 -16.75
N ALA A 176 9.66 -12.42 -16.15
CA ALA A 176 9.34 -12.83 -14.77
C ALA A 176 7.81 -12.99 -14.54
N ALA A 177 7.12 -13.61 -15.48
CA ALA A 177 5.66 -13.78 -15.49
C ALA A 177 5.10 -14.46 -14.22
N GLY A 178 5.90 -15.25 -13.51
CA GLY A 178 5.55 -15.88 -12.23
C GLY A 178 5.65 -14.97 -10.99
N SER A 179 6.14 -13.73 -11.14
CA SER A 179 6.14 -12.75 -10.05
C SER A 179 4.75 -12.14 -9.85
N GLY A 180 4.51 -11.50 -8.70
CA GLY A 180 3.24 -10.80 -8.44
C GLY A 180 2.92 -9.77 -9.53
N ILE A 181 3.86 -8.88 -9.87
CA ILE A 181 3.69 -7.88 -10.94
C ILE A 181 3.52 -8.56 -12.31
N GLY A 182 4.30 -9.61 -12.61
CA GLY A 182 4.19 -10.33 -13.87
C GLY A 182 2.83 -11.01 -14.04
N SER A 183 2.34 -11.65 -12.99
CA SER A 183 0.99 -12.26 -12.96
C SER A 183 -0.11 -11.21 -13.13
N ALA A 184 -0.02 -10.07 -12.44
CA ALA A 184 -0.95 -8.97 -12.60
C ALA A 184 -0.91 -8.38 -14.02
N ALA A 185 0.29 -8.20 -14.59
CA ALA A 185 0.47 -7.68 -15.95
C ALA A 185 -0.19 -8.57 -17.02
N ILE A 186 -0.08 -9.90 -16.89
CA ILE A 186 -0.73 -10.85 -17.79
C ILE A 186 -2.26 -10.73 -17.70
N GLN A 187 -2.79 -10.60 -16.48
CA GLN A 187 -4.24 -10.46 -16.28
C GLN A 187 -4.75 -9.14 -16.88
N ILE A 188 -4.07 -8.03 -16.64
CA ILE A 188 -4.43 -6.71 -17.18
C ILE A 188 -4.33 -6.70 -18.72
N ALA A 189 -3.29 -7.30 -19.29
CA ALA A 189 -3.11 -7.34 -20.75
C ALA A 189 -4.17 -8.17 -21.48
N ARG A 190 -4.95 -8.99 -20.77
CA ARG A 190 -6.05 -9.81 -21.31
C ARG A 190 -7.43 -9.13 -21.22
N LEU A 191 -7.54 -8.03 -20.51
CA LEU A 191 -8.76 -7.22 -20.40
C LEU A 191 -8.97 -6.37 -21.68
#